data_2daebac2e333086d997fd83e7cb1e53d
#
_entry.id   2daebac2e333086d997fd83e7cb1e53d
#
_cell.length_a   1.000
_cell.length_b   1.000
_cell.length_c   1.000
_cell.angle_alpha   90.00
_cell.angle_beta   90.00
_cell.angle_gamma   90.00
#
_symmetry.space_group_name_H-M   'P 1'
#
loop_
_entity.id
_entity.type
_entity.pdbx_description
1 polymer ?
#
loop_
_entity_poly.entity_id
_entity_poly.type
_entity_poly.pdbx_seq_one_letter_code
_entity_poly.pdbx_strand_id
1 'polypeptide(L)'
;MFRSLPLALRVAPALLACTLILFGSREADAKSGTSVGADLDYSNGINEPNVASGTGFNVRLGYKVDLLVIQITPEIGGAYHTFSGDAAPKFSQGIVGGRVAFGKILEPGLYAHLGYGHLSSNGVGHSGATADAGVTLDLTLLPIIDLGVHAGYNGMLKSGDYQAFDSYVLGVHGALIF
;
A
#
# COMPACT_ATOMS: atom_id res chain seq x y z
N MET A 1 -43.12 11.55 3.58
CA MET A 1 -43.12 10.08 3.40
C MET A 1 -42.16 9.76 2.26
N PHE A 2 -40.86 9.60 2.58
CA PHE A 2 -39.83 9.31 1.56
C PHE A 2 -39.76 7.80 1.35
N ARG A 3 -40.21 7.34 0.20
CA ARG A 3 -40.02 5.95 -0.23
C ARG A 3 -38.55 5.70 -0.49
N SER A 4 -37.95 4.81 0.28
CA SER A 4 -36.58 4.33 0.05
C SER A 4 -36.53 3.59 -1.29
N LEU A 5 -35.74 4.10 -2.23
CA LEU A 5 -35.43 3.40 -3.48
C LEU A 5 -34.81 2.04 -3.15
N PRO A 6 -35.22 0.94 -3.85
CA PRO A 6 -34.66 -0.38 -3.62
C PRO A 6 -33.15 -0.41 -3.87
N LEU A 7 -32.43 -1.17 -3.05
CA LEU A 7 -30.97 -1.29 -3.06
C LEU A 7 -30.39 -1.58 -4.46
N ALA A 8 -31.10 -2.37 -5.26
CA ALA A 8 -30.73 -2.69 -6.63
C ALA A 8 -30.61 -1.46 -7.55
N LEU A 9 -31.42 -0.43 -7.34
CA LEU A 9 -31.36 0.80 -8.15
C LEU A 9 -30.20 1.72 -7.75
N ARG A 10 -29.61 1.53 -6.58
CA ARG A 10 -28.44 2.30 -6.11
C ARG A 10 -27.11 1.66 -6.54
N VAL A 11 -27.09 0.36 -6.77
CA VAL A 11 -25.88 -0.40 -7.14
C VAL A 11 -25.73 -0.46 -8.67
N ALA A 12 -26.82 -0.40 -9.42
CA ALA A 12 -26.79 -0.47 -10.89
C ALA A 12 -25.88 0.59 -11.58
N PRO A 13 -25.90 1.89 -11.19
CA PRO A 13 -25.04 2.87 -11.84
C PRO A 13 -23.55 2.67 -11.50
N ALA A 14 -23.24 2.16 -10.30
CA ALA A 14 -21.86 1.85 -9.92
C ALA A 14 -21.32 0.65 -10.70
N LEU A 15 -22.13 -0.40 -10.87
CA LEU A 15 -21.80 -1.55 -11.70
C LEU A 15 -21.68 -1.18 -13.18
N LEU A 16 -22.55 -0.31 -13.70
CA LEU A 16 -22.48 0.17 -15.08
C LEU A 16 -21.24 1.05 -15.30
N ALA A 17 -20.88 1.89 -14.36
CA ALA A 17 -19.65 2.68 -14.41
C ALA A 17 -18.40 1.80 -14.39
N CYS A 18 -18.35 0.78 -13.52
CA CYS A 18 -17.26 -0.20 -13.51
C CYS A 18 -17.17 -0.99 -14.83
N THR A 19 -18.32 -1.36 -15.41
CA THR A 19 -18.36 -2.09 -16.70
C THR A 19 -17.90 -1.21 -17.86
N LEU A 20 -18.28 0.07 -17.89
CA LEU A 20 -17.84 1.03 -18.92
C LEU A 20 -16.35 1.34 -18.82
N ILE A 21 -15.78 1.34 -17.62
CA ILE A 21 -14.32 1.48 -17.40
C ILE A 21 -13.58 0.24 -17.89
N LEU A 22 -14.16 -0.96 -17.71
CA LEU A 22 -13.55 -2.21 -18.14
C LEU A 22 -13.61 -2.44 -19.66
N PHE A 23 -14.58 -1.85 -20.37
CA PHE A 23 -14.76 -2.05 -21.81
C PHE A 23 -14.45 -0.82 -22.68
N GLY A 24 -14.18 0.33 -22.07
CA GLY A 24 -13.70 1.52 -22.76
C GLY A 24 -12.22 1.40 -23.11
N SER A 25 -11.88 0.43 -23.96
CA SER A 25 -10.52 0.19 -24.42
C SER A 25 -10.01 1.33 -25.32
N ARG A 26 -9.53 2.41 -24.72
CA ARG A 26 -8.35 3.06 -25.26
C ARG A 26 -7.16 2.28 -24.73
N GLU A 27 -6.30 1.81 -25.62
CA GLU A 27 -5.00 1.27 -25.28
C GLU A 27 -4.24 2.35 -24.50
N ALA A 28 -4.39 2.30 -23.16
CA ALA A 28 -3.41 2.93 -22.29
C ALA A 28 -2.18 2.04 -22.44
N ASP A 29 -1.25 2.44 -23.28
CA ASP A 29 0.07 1.82 -23.32
C ASP A 29 0.68 2.05 -21.94
N ALA A 30 0.59 1.04 -21.09
CA ALA A 30 1.25 1.02 -19.80
C ALA A 30 2.75 1.11 -20.08
N LYS A 31 3.35 2.25 -19.73
CA LYS A 31 4.70 2.56 -20.10
C LYS A 31 5.67 2.00 -19.08
N SER A 32 6.63 1.20 -19.54
CA SER A 32 7.79 0.87 -18.70
C SER A 32 8.59 2.14 -18.41
N GLY A 33 9.02 2.32 -17.17
CA GLY A 33 9.77 3.52 -16.79
C GLY A 33 10.08 3.60 -15.29
N THR A 34 10.84 4.62 -14.94
CA THR A 34 11.14 4.94 -13.55
C THR A 34 9.85 5.36 -12.83
N SER A 35 9.58 4.78 -11.68
CA SER A 35 8.41 5.05 -10.85
C SER A 35 8.83 5.73 -9.55
N VAL A 36 8.19 6.85 -9.23
CA VAL A 36 8.33 7.52 -7.92
C VAL A 36 6.96 7.53 -7.27
N GLY A 37 6.82 6.83 -6.15
CA GLY A 37 5.56 6.66 -5.45
C GLY A 37 5.58 7.21 -4.02
N ALA A 38 4.39 7.58 -3.56
CA ALA A 38 4.15 7.95 -2.16
C ALA A 38 2.83 7.34 -1.69
N ASP A 39 2.81 6.92 -0.42
CA ASP A 39 1.65 6.31 0.24
C ASP A 39 1.28 7.08 1.50
N LEU A 40 0.00 7.07 1.83
CA LEU A 40 -0.53 7.51 3.11
C LEU A 40 -1.28 6.34 3.74
N ASP A 41 -0.89 6.00 4.96
CA ASP A 41 -1.25 4.78 5.63
C ASP A 41 -2.02 5.03 6.91
N TYR A 42 -3.02 4.21 7.15
CA TYR A 42 -3.59 3.94 8.45
C TYR A 42 -3.11 2.56 8.91
N SER A 43 -2.55 2.50 10.11
CA SER A 43 -1.97 1.27 10.66
C SER A 43 -2.62 0.91 11.99
N ASN A 44 -2.74 -0.37 12.27
CA ASN A 44 -3.25 -0.89 13.55
C ASN A 44 -2.35 -2.01 14.06
N GLY A 45 -1.80 -1.83 15.26
CA GLY A 45 -0.98 -2.84 15.93
C GLY A 45 -1.76 -4.10 16.28
N ILE A 46 -1.16 -5.27 16.12
CA ILE A 46 -1.86 -6.57 16.29
C ILE A 46 -1.58 -7.17 17.65
N ASN A 47 -0.33 -7.19 18.09
CA ASN A 47 0.11 -7.95 19.27
C ASN A 47 0.50 -7.07 20.45
N GLU A 48 0.23 -5.77 20.39
CA GLU A 48 0.63 -4.80 21.40
C GLU A 48 -0.62 -4.19 22.05
N PRO A 49 -1.02 -4.63 23.24
CA PRO A 49 -2.26 -4.19 23.89
C PRO A 49 -2.28 -2.68 24.23
N ASN A 50 -1.12 -2.04 24.27
CA ASN A 50 -0.96 -0.63 24.59
C ASN A 50 -0.70 0.25 23.34
N VAL A 51 -0.78 -0.32 22.15
CA VAL A 51 -0.61 0.36 20.87
C VAL A 51 -1.95 0.42 20.17
N ALA A 52 -2.47 1.62 20.02
CA ALA A 52 -3.67 1.86 19.26
C ALA A 52 -3.32 2.11 17.78
N SER A 53 -4.31 2.54 17.01
CA SER A 53 -4.13 2.88 15.61
C SER A 53 -3.08 3.99 15.40
N GLY A 54 -2.51 4.01 14.23
CA GLY A 54 -1.52 4.98 13.80
C GLY A 54 -1.72 5.45 12.37
N THR A 55 -0.91 6.40 11.97
CA THR A 55 -0.83 6.88 10.60
C THR A 55 0.62 6.88 10.15
N GLY A 56 0.83 6.74 8.88
CA GLY A 56 2.16 6.73 8.29
C GLY A 56 2.21 7.26 6.89
N PHE A 57 3.41 7.40 6.40
CA PHE A 57 3.69 7.66 5.00
C PHE A 57 4.85 6.79 4.52
N ASN A 58 4.86 6.53 3.24
CA ASN A 58 5.89 5.76 2.56
C ASN A 58 6.32 6.49 1.29
N VAL A 59 7.59 6.42 0.94
CA VAL A 59 8.14 6.94 -0.32
C VAL A 59 8.93 5.83 -0.99
N ARG A 60 8.67 5.61 -2.29
CA ARG A 60 9.27 4.52 -3.06
C ARG A 60 9.83 5.02 -4.37
N LEU A 61 10.95 4.43 -4.76
CA LEU A 61 11.56 4.56 -6.07
C LEU A 61 11.64 3.18 -6.69
N GLY A 62 11.14 3.03 -7.89
CA GLY A 62 11.11 1.75 -8.60
C GLY A 62 11.31 1.90 -10.10
N TYR A 63 11.23 0.78 -10.78
CA TYR A 63 11.21 0.72 -12.24
C TYR A 63 10.10 -0.21 -12.69
N LYS A 64 9.02 0.36 -13.26
CA LYS A 64 7.88 -0.40 -13.78
C LYS A 64 8.29 -1.06 -15.09
N VAL A 65 8.20 -2.38 -15.16
CA VAL A 65 8.36 -3.19 -16.38
C VAL A 65 6.98 -3.69 -16.78
N ASP A 66 6.50 -3.27 -17.93
CA ASP A 66 5.23 -3.71 -18.49
C ASP A 66 5.44 -4.89 -19.45
N LEU A 67 4.78 -6.01 -19.18
CA LEU A 67 4.78 -7.24 -19.96
C LEU A 67 3.37 -7.54 -20.50
N LEU A 68 2.74 -6.56 -21.13
CA LEU A 68 1.40 -6.60 -21.74
C LEU A 68 0.25 -6.60 -20.72
N VAL A 69 0.14 -7.60 -19.88
CA VAL A 69 -0.93 -7.78 -18.88
C VAL A 69 -0.38 -7.95 -17.46
N ILE A 70 0.90 -8.07 -17.33
CA ILE A 70 1.61 -8.20 -16.06
C ILE A 70 2.59 -7.05 -15.94
N GLN A 71 2.55 -6.33 -14.83
CA GLN A 71 3.55 -5.34 -14.50
C GLN A 71 4.37 -5.84 -13.32
N ILE A 72 5.68 -5.64 -13.43
CA ILE A 72 6.63 -5.96 -12.35
C ILE A 72 7.37 -4.68 -12.02
N THR A 73 7.37 -4.31 -10.74
CA THR A 73 8.03 -3.08 -10.29
C THR A 73 8.96 -3.43 -9.13
N PRO A 74 10.25 -3.74 -9.38
CA PRO A 74 11.25 -3.71 -8.31
C PRO A 74 11.32 -2.31 -7.72
N GLU A 75 11.39 -2.22 -6.38
CA GLU A 75 11.37 -0.93 -5.70
C GLU A 75 12.21 -0.93 -4.43
N ILE A 76 12.71 0.26 -4.09
CA ILE A 76 13.33 0.58 -2.82
C ILE A 76 12.59 1.77 -2.22
N GLY A 77 12.61 1.90 -0.91
CA GLY A 77 11.90 3.01 -0.28
C GLY A 77 12.18 3.15 1.20
N GLY A 78 11.38 4.01 1.81
CA GLY A 78 11.36 4.18 3.25
C GLY A 78 9.98 4.54 3.75
N ALA A 79 9.63 4.04 4.92
CA ALA A 79 8.36 4.29 5.58
C ALA A 79 8.55 4.86 6.97
N TYR A 80 7.58 5.65 7.41
CA TYR A 80 7.51 6.18 8.75
C TYR A 80 6.06 6.13 9.25
N HIS A 81 5.85 5.51 10.41
CA HIS A 81 4.55 5.36 11.06
C HIS A 81 4.62 5.89 12.49
N THR A 82 3.55 6.53 12.92
CA THR A 82 3.33 6.94 14.31
C THR A 82 2.06 6.29 14.82
N PHE A 83 2.12 5.73 16.00
CA PHE A 83 0.99 5.08 16.65
C PHE A 83 0.55 5.89 17.87
N SER A 84 -0.70 5.77 18.24
CA SER A 84 -1.28 6.32 19.46
C SER A 84 -1.33 5.24 20.56
N GLY A 85 -1.70 5.62 21.77
CA GLY A 85 -1.74 4.78 22.95
C GLY A 85 -0.68 5.14 23.97
N ASP A 86 -0.62 4.41 25.07
CA ASP A 86 0.28 4.72 26.19
C ASP A 86 1.75 4.55 25.81
N ALA A 87 2.06 3.64 24.91
CA ALA A 87 3.40 3.41 24.38
C ALA A 87 3.77 4.36 23.23
N ALA A 88 2.79 4.92 22.53
CA ALA A 88 2.93 5.82 21.38
C ALA A 88 4.16 5.56 20.50
N PRO A 89 4.35 4.33 19.97
CA PRO A 89 5.58 4.00 19.27
C PRO A 89 5.68 4.73 17.92
N LYS A 90 6.91 4.99 17.52
CA LYS A 90 7.28 5.50 16.19
C LYS A 90 8.08 4.43 15.50
N PHE A 91 7.71 4.13 14.28
CA PHE A 91 8.36 3.09 13.48
C PHE A 91 8.86 3.69 12.16
N SER A 92 10.15 3.51 11.88
CA SER A 92 10.76 3.89 10.62
C SER A 92 11.47 2.71 10.01
N GLN A 93 11.43 2.56 8.69
CA GLN A 93 12.12 1.48 7.99
C GLN A 93 12.62 1.90 6.61
N GLY A 94 13.73 1.30 6.19
CA GLY A 94 14.15 1.25 4.79
C GLY A 94 13.72 -0.09 4.21
N ILE A 95 13.20 -0.11 2.99
CA ILE A 95 12.66 -1.29 2.34
C ILE A 95 13.27 -1.53 0.96
N VAL A 96 13.31 -2.78 0.56
CA VAL A 96 13.64 -3.24 -0.79
C VAL A 96 12.75 -4.43 -1.12
N GLY A 97 12.22 -4.46 -2.34
CA GLY A 97 11.33 -5.54 -2.76
C GLY A 97 10.70 -5.27 -4.11
N GLY A 98 9.41 -5.53 -4.23
CA GLY A 98 8.72 -5.26 -5.47
C GLY A 98 7.23 -5.52 -5.41
N ARG A 99 6.61 -5.13 -6.50
CA ARG A 99 5.19 -5.27 -6.77
C ARG A 99 4.98 -6.03 -8.06
N VAL A 100 3.94 -6.84 -8.11
CA VAL A 100 3.43 -7.48 -9.32
C VAL A 100 1.95 -7.13 -9.43
N ALA A 101 1.54 -6.57 -10.55
CA ALA A 101 0.16 -6.19 -10.82
C ALA A 101 -0.31 -6.81 -12.16
N PHE A 102 -1.63 -6.92 -12.32
CA PHE A 102 -2.27 -7.53 -13.47
C PHE A 102 -3.35 -6.60 -14.01
N GLY A 103 -3.35 -6.39 -15.31
CA GLY A 103 -4.34 -5.53 -15.98
C GLY A 103 -3.71 -4.36 -16.70
N LYS A 104 -4.52 -3.40 -17.13
CA LYS A 104 -4.08 -2.20 -17.86
C LYS A 104 -4.69 -0.91 -17.34
N ILE A 105 -5.88 -0.96 -16.79
CA ILE A 105 -6.62 0.21 -16.28
C ILE A 105 -6.90 0.01 -14.80
N LEU A 106 -7.48 -1.14 -14.45
CA LEU A 106 -7.64 -1.58 -13.08
C LEU A 106 -6.64 -2.72 -12.87
N GLU A 107 -5.68 -2.49 -11.99
CA GLU A 107 -4.51 -3.32 -11.81
C GLU A 107 -4.47 -3.89 -10.38
N PRO A 108 -5.20 -5.01 -10.12
CA PRO A 108 -5.00 -5.75 -8.88
C PRO A 108 -3.57 -6.27 -8.82
N GLY A 109 -2.94 -6.15 -7.66
CA GLY A 109 -1.55 -6.51 -7.48
C GLY A 109 -1.23 -7.07 -6.10
N LEU A 110 -0.01 -7.57 -6.00
CA LEU A 110 0.62 -8.01 -4.77
C LEU A 110 1.93 -7.27 -4.60
N TYR A 111 2.31 -6.99 -3.38
CA TYR A 111 3.65 -6.47 -3.06
C TYR A 111 4.28 -7.25 -1.91
N ALA A 112 5.60 -7.26 -1.89
CA ALA A 112 6.39 -7.78 -0.78
C ALA A 112 7.74 -7.07 -0.70
N HIS A 113 8.10 -6.66 0.52
CA HIS A 113 9.38 -6.02 0.79
C HIS A 113 10.04 -6.63 2.01
N LEU A 114 11.36 -6.60 2.01
CA LEU A 114 12.20 -6.83 3.16
C LEU A 114 12.91 -5.53 3.50
N GLY A 115 13.25 -5.36 4.77
CA GLY A 115 13.87 -4.12 5.17
C GLY A 115 14.61 -4.20 6.51
N TYR A 116 15.00 -3.03 6.95
CA TYR A 116 15.55 -2.82 8.27
C TYR A 116 14.89 -1.59 8.89
N GLY A 117 14.37 -1.77 10.10
CA GLY A 117 13.57 -0.76 10.77
C GLY A 117 14.09 -0.40 12.16
N HIS A 118 13.58 0.71 12.64
CA HIS A 118 13.78 1.22 13.99
C HIS A 118 12.43 1.55 14.63
N LEU A 119 12.15 0.88 15.73
CA LEU A 119 10.97 1.13 16.57
C LEU A 119 11.42 1.89 17.81
N SER A 120 10.82 3.03 18.10
CA SER A 120 11.08 3.85 19.27
C SER A 120 9.81 4.05 20.07
N SER A 121 9.84 3.72 21.37
CA SER A 121 8.73 3.89 22.30
C SER A 121 9.25 4.30 23.67
N ASN A 122 8.68 5.36 24.26
CA ASN A 122 9.03 5.85 25.61
C ASN A 122 10.54 6.07 25.83
N GLY A 123 11.26 6.55 24.78
CA GLY A 123 12.69 6.82 24.84
C GLY A 123 13.59 5.57 24.70
N VAL A 124 13.01 4.40 24.53
CA VAL A 124 13.73 3.16 24.23
C VAL A 124 13.57 2.84 22.76
N GLY A 125 14.69 2.59 22.08
CA GLY A 125 14.70 2.29 20.65
C GLY A 125 15.23 0.89 20.35
N HIS A 126 14.62 0.22 19.37
CA HIS A 126 15.03 -1.09 18.88
C HIS A 126 15.11 -1.08 17.38
N SER A 127 16.09 -1.81 16.85
CA SER A 127 16.26 -1.96 15.40
C SER A 127 16.31 -3.43 15.03
N GLY A 128 15.75 -3.78 13.89
CA GLY A 128 15.70 -5.15 13.43
C GLY A 128 15.27 -5.28 11.98
N ALA A 129 15.33 -6.51 11.47
CA ALA A 129 14.82 -6.84 10.16
C ALA A 129 13.30 -6.64 10.11
N THR A 130 12.80 -6.14 8.99
CA THR A 130 11.38 -5.94 8.75
C THR A 130 10.93 -6.68 7.49
N ALA A 131 9.66 -7.01 7.46
CA ALA A 131 9.00 -7.54 6.28
C ALA A 131 7.62 -6.92 6.16
N ASP A 132 7.23 -6.54 4.96
CA ASP A 132 5.86 -6.17 4.66
C ASP A 132 5.37 -6.89 3.40
N ALA A 133 4.08 -7.17 3.36
CA ALA A 133 3.44 -7.78 2.21
C ALA A 133 1.95 -7.44 2.19
N GLY A 134 1.37 -7.38 0.99
CA GLY A 134 -0.04 -7.08 0.88
C GLY A 134 -0.55 -7.11 -0.55
N VAL A 135 -1.75 -6.57 -0.69
CA VAL A 135 -2.47 -6.45 -1.95
C VAL A 135 -2.62 -4.98 -2.33
N THR A 136 -2.67 -4.71 -3.62
CA THR A 136 -2.95 -3.39 -4.17
C THR A 136 -4.10 -3.46 -5.16
N LEU A 137 -4.74 -2.33 -5.37
CA LEU A 137 -5.66 -2.12 -6.47
C LEU A 137 -5.36 -0.74 -7.04
N ASP A 138 -4.71 -0.72 -8.19
CA ASP A 138 -4.26 0.48 -8.86
C ASP A 138 -5.22 0.84 -10.00
N LEU A 139 -5.37 2.13 -10.24
CA LEU A 139 -6.12 2.71 -11.34
C LEU A 139 -5.18 3.56 -12.18
N THR A 140 -4.86 3.07 -13.35
CA THR A 140 -4.00 3.75 -14.34
C THR A 140 -4.88 4.43 -15.39
N LEU A 141 -5.31 5.65 -15.09
CA LEU A 141 -6.12 6.46 -16.00
C LEU A 141 -5.28 7.31 -16.95
N LEU A 142 -4.06 7.63 -16.55
CA LEU A 142 -3.10 8.42 -17.30
C LEU A 142 -1.80 7.63 -17.44
N PRO A 143 -1.12 7.71 -18.58
CA PRO A 143 0.08 6.90 -18.85
C PRO A 143 1.27 7.22 -17.93
N ILE A 144 1.17 8.27 -17.11
CA ILE A 144 2.24 8.75 -16.24
C ILE A 144 1.85 8.77 -14.75
N ILE A 145 0.61 8.40 -14.42
CA ILE A 145 0.09 8.47 -13.04
C ILE A 145 -0.66 7.18 -12.72
N ASP A 146 -0.22 6.49 -11.70
CA ASP A 146 -0.95 5.42 -11.04
C ASP A 146 -1.51 5.94 -9.71
N LEU A 147 -2.78 5.69 -9.44
CA LEU A 147 -3.44 5.97 -8.17
C LEU A 147 -4.06 4.68 -7.66
N GLY A 148 -3.95 4.39 -6.38
CA GLY A 148 -4.49 3.15 -5.88
C GLY A 148 -4.73 3.12 -4.38
N VAL A 149 -5.21 1.97 -3.95
CA VAL A 149 -5.38 1.60 -2.55
C VAL A 149 -4.59 0.35 -2.27
N HIS A 150 -4.19 0.17 -1.03
CA HIS A 150 -3.51 -1.05 -0.61
C HIS A 150 -3.96 -1.48 0.78
N ALA A 151 -3.84 -2.77 1.03
CA ALA A 151 -4.00 -3.37 2.34
C ALA A 151 -2.90 -4.41 2.55
N GLY A 152 -2.33 -4.48 3.73
CA GLY A 152 -1.23 -5.40 3.98
C GLY A 152 -0.88 -5.55 5.44
N TYR A 153 0.19 -6.27 5.62
CA TYR A 153 0.82 -6.57 6.90
C TYR A 153 2.23 -6.01 6.88
N ASN A 154 2.60 -5.35 7.96
CA ASN A 154 3.95 -4.84 8.18
C ASN A 154 4.42 -5.34 9.54
N GLY A 155 5.61 -5.95 9.59
CA GLY A 155 6.16 -6.52 10.81
C GLY A 155 7.65 -6.28 10.95
N MET A 156 8.07 -6.06 12.20
CA MET A 156 9.46 -6.10 12.62
C MET A 156 9.72 -7.43 13.31
N LEU A 157 10.65 -8.21 12.77
CA LEU A 157 10.99 -9.52 13.27
C LEU A 157 11.60 -9.43 14.68
N LYS A 158 11.35 -10.44 15.49
CA LYS A 158 11.95 -10.56 16.83
C LYS A 158 13.47 -10.45 16.74
N SER A 159 14.04 -9.59 17.57
CA SER A 159 15.49 -9.42 17.69
C SER A 159 15.90 -9.41 19.16
N GLY A 160 16.66 -10.43 19.57
CA GLY A 160 17.07 -10.59 20.97
C GLY A 160 15.88 -10.79 21.91
N ASP A 161 15.81 -10.00 22.98
CA ASP A 161 14.75 -10.05 24.01
C ASP A 161 13.48 -9.30 23.62
N TYR A 162 13.47 -8.65 22.43
CA TYR A 162 12.33 -7.89 21.95
C TYR A 162 11.36 -8.77 21.17
N GLN A 163 10.08 -8.59 21.48
CA GLN A 163 8.99 -9.24 20.75
C GLN A 163 8.85 -8.61 19.35
N ALA A 164 8.31 -9.38 18.42
CA ALA A 164 7.95 -8.88 17.10
C ALA A 164 6.90 -7.78 17.25
N PHE A 165 7.03 -6.72 16.46
CA PHE A 165 6.02 -5.67 16.31
C PHE A 165 5.31 -5.85 14.99
N ASP A 166 4.01 -6.05 15.04
CA ASP A 166 3.18 -6.37 13.89
C ASP A 166 2.02 -5.39 13.75
N SER A 167 1.71 -5.00 12.53
CA SER A 167 0.58 -4.13 12.23
C SER A 167 -0.09 -4.47 10.90
N TYR A 168 -1.40 -4.30 10.85
CA TYR A 168 -2.13 -4.18 9.59
C TYR A 168 -2.04 -2.76 9.07
N VAL A 169 -1.94 -2.63 7.76
CA VAL A 169 -1.88 -1.35 7.05
C VAL A 169 -3.00 -1.29 6.03
N LEU A 170 -3.68 -0.15 5.98
CA LEU A 170 -4.62 0.19 4.93
C LEU A 170 -4.28 1.60 4.45
N GLY A 171 -4.11 1.79 3.16
CA GLY A 171 -3.67 3.08 2.66
C GLY A 171 -4.12 3.40 1.25
N VAL A 172 -3.79 4.61 0.86
CA VAL A 172 -3.89 5.10 -0.51
C VAL A 172 -2.49 5.42 -1.01
N HIS A 173 -2.28 5.28 -2.29
CA HIS A 173 -0.98 5.60 -2.88
C HIS A 173 -1.13 6.24 -4.26
N GLY A 174 -0.07 6.94 -4.65
CA GLY A 174 0.09 7.46 -5.99
C GLY A 174 1.52 7.29 -6.46
N ALA A 175 1.71 7.08 -7.76
CA ALA A 175 3.03 7.03 -8.38
C ALA A 175 3.07 7.81 -9.69
N LEU A 176 4.21 8.43 -9.95
CA LEU A 176 4.56 9.04 -11.23
C LEU A 176 5.52 8.13 -11.99
N ILE A 177 5.27 7.94 -13.27
CA ILE A 177 6.07 7.08 -14.16
C ILE A 177 6.69 7.94 -15.27
N PHE A 178 7.99 7.81 -15.48
CA PHE A 178 8.77 8.59 -16.44
C PHE A 178 9.50 7.70 -17.46
#